data_7d90df15dab1d37c9a89be7735849b84
#
_entry.id   7d90df15dab1d37c9a89be7735849b84
#
_cell.length_a   1.000
_cell.length_b   1.000
_cell.length_c   1.000
_cell.angle_alpha   90.00
_cell.angle_beta   90.00
_cell.angle_gamma   90.00
#
_symmetry.space_group_name_H-M   'P 1'
#
loop_
_entity.id
_entity.type
_entity.pdbx_description
1 polymer ?
#
loop_
_entity_poly.entity_id
_entity_poly.type
_entity_poly.pdbx_seq_one_letter_code
_entity_poly.pdbx_strand_id
1 'polypeptide(L)'
;METKKLHFETLQLHVGQEQPDPATDARAVPIYQTTSYVFRNSAHAAARFGLQDPGNIYGRLTNSTQGVFEARVAALEGGVAGLAVASGAAAVTYALENITRAGDHIVSAKTIYGGTYNLLEHTLPAYGVTTTFVDPADLSNFEKAIQENTKAVYIETLGNPNSNIIDIEAVAEIAHRHKIPLIIDNTFGTPYLIRPIEHGADIVVHSATKFIGGHGSSLGGVIVDGGKFDWAASGKFPQLTVPEPCYHGIRFTEAAGAAAYVTRIRAILLRDTGATISPFNAFILLQGLETLSLRVERHVENALKVVDFLKKHPKVAAVNHPSLTEHPDHALYQRYFPNGASSIFTFEVKGGVKEAQTFIDNLQIFSLLANVADVKSLVIHPATTTHSQLNEQELEEQGIKPGTVRLSIGTEHIADLLDDLAQALDKI
;
A
#
# COMPACT_ATOMS: atom_id res chain seq x y z
N MET A 1 -27.07 19.80 11.11
CA MET A 1 -27.20 19.31 9.73
C MET A 1 -26.37 18.04 9.67
N GLU A 2 -26.96 16.89 9.37
CA GLU A 2 -26.16 15.70 9.03
C GLU A 2 -25.29 16.06 7.84
N THR A 3 -23.97 15.96 8.02
CA THR A 3 -23.02 16.15 6.92
C THR A 3 -23.26 15.03 5.91
N LYS A 4 -23.80 15.39 4.74
CA LYS A 4 -24.04 14.45 3.64
C LYS A 4 -22.74 13.68 3.35
N LYS A 5 -22.75 12.36 3.47
CA LYS A 5 -21.60 11.51 3.14
C LYS A 5 -21.33 11.66 1.63
N LEU A 6 -20.17 12.20 1.27
CA LEU A 6 -19.75 12.36 -0.12
C LEU A 6 -19.32 11.03 -0.71
N HIS A 7 -19.52 10.84 -2.01
CA HIS A 7 -19.03 9.69 -2.77
C HIS A 7 -17.51 9.79 -3.00
N PHE A 8 -16.90 8.67 -3.34
CA PHE A 8 -15.46 8.53 -3.54
C PHE A 8 -14.90 9.56 -4.52
N GLU A 9 -15.54 9.73 -5.67
CA GLU A 9 -15.11 10.61 -6.75
C GLU A 9 -15.12 12.09 -6.33
N THR A 10 -16.03 12.45 -5.41
CA THR A 10 -16.06 13.80 -4.84
C THR A 10 -14.97 13.95 -3.74
N LEU A 11 -14.79 12.94 -2.90
CA LEU A 11 -13.74 12.96 -1.87
C LEU A 11 -12.35 13.07 -2.49
N GLN A 12 -12.07 12.31 -3.57
CA GLN A 12 -10.75 12.31 -4.23
C GLN A 12 -10.38 13.67 -4.84
N LEU A 13 -11.37 14.55 -5.08
CA LEU A 13 -11.16 15.87 -5.68
C LEU A 13 -11.11 17.00 -4.64
N HIS A 14 -11.80 16.84 -3.51
CA HIS A 14 -12.10 17.99 -2.63
C HIS A 14 -11.52 17.92 -1.24
N VAL A 15 -11.32 16.73 -0.65
CA VAL A 15 -10.84 16.62 0.73
C VAL A 15 -9.46 17.28 0.92
N GLY A 16 -9.33 18.09 1.96
CA GLY A 16 -8.15 18.89 2.27
C GLY A 16 -8.02 20.18 1.43
N GLN A 17 -9.00 20.44 0.54
CA GLN A 17 -9.02 21.56 -0.39
C GLN A 17 -10.46 22.10 -0.57
N GLU A 18 -11.27 21.99 0.47
CA GLU A 18 -12.67 22.43 0.46
C GLU A 18 -12.78 23.93 0.26
N GLN A 19 -11.78 24.66 0.71
CA GLN A 19 -11.65 26.11 0.52
C GLN A 19 -10.42 26.41 -0.32
N PRO A 20 -10.40 27.54 -1.07
CA PRO A 20 -9.21 28.01 -1.77
C PRO A 20 -8.08 28.34 -0.79
N ASP A 21 -6.87 28.46 -1.30
CA ASP A 21 -5.73 28.89 -0.48
C ASP A 21 -6.00 30.25 0.19
N PRO A 22 -5.93 30.36 1.52
CA PRO A 22 -6.37 31.57 2.21
C PRO A 22 -5.45 32.80 2.01
N ALA A 23 -4.27 32.60 1.44
CA ALA A 23 -3.32 33.70 1.21
C ALA A 23 -3.43 34.25 -0.22
N THR A 24 -3.86 33.43 -1.19
CA THR A 24 -3.77 33.77 -2.62
C THR A 24 -5.06 33.54 -3.39
N ASP A 25 -6.09 32.98 -2.75
CA ASP A 25 -7.34 32.52 -3.38
C ASP A 25 -7.12 31.47 -4.48
N ALA A 26 -5.95 30.83 -4.53
CA ALA A 26 -5.64 29.79 -5.52
C ALA A 26 -6.56 28.59 -5.37
N ARG A 27 -7.16 28.15 -6.48
CA ARG A 27 -8.00 26.92 -6.50
C ARG A 27 -7.17 25.65 -6.48
N ALA A 28 -6.05 25.61 -7.19
CA ALA A 28 -5.10 24.50 -7.13
C ALA A 28 -4.35 24.51 -5.80
N VAL A 29 -3.98 23.31 -5.30
CA VAL A 29 -3.15 23.21 -4.09
C VAL A 29 -1.79 23.84 -4.37
N PRO A 30 -1.36 24.87 -3.61
CA PRO A 30 -0.03 25.46 -3.80
C PRO A 30 1.09 24.48 -3.41
N ILE A 31 2.22 24.58 -4.11
CA ILE A 31 3.44 23.85 -3.73
C ILE A 31 4.24 24.69 -2.76
N TYR A 32 4.18 24.38 -1.47
CA TYR A 32 4.94 25.06 -0.43
C TYR A 32 6.36 24.47 -0.31
N GLN A 33 7.23 24.86 -1.24
CA GLN A 33 8.63 24.42 -1.28
C GLN A 33 9.46 25.23 -0.27
N THR A 34 9.36 24.88 1.01
CA THR A 34 10.08 25.54 2.10
C THR A 34 10.57 24.55 3.13
N THR A 35 11.70 24.87 3.80
CA THR A 35 12.24 24.05 4.90
C THR A 35 11.69 24.47 6.26
N SER A 36 11.33 25.73 6.45
CA SER A 36 11.03 26.30 7.78
C SER A 36 9.94 27.35 7.71
N TYR A 37 9.31 27.58 8.86
CA TYR A 37 8.18 28.50 9.02
C TYR A 37 8.48 29.48 10.15
N VAL A 38 8.05 30.75 9.99
CA VAL A 38 8.28 31.82 10.96
C VAL A 38 7.23 31.76 12.08
N PHE A 39 7.67 31.87 13.30
CA PHE A 39 6.80 32.01 14.48
C PHE A 39 6.49 33.48 14.76
N ARG A 40 5.31 33.75 15.30
CA ARG A 40 4.86 35.10 15.66
C ARG A 40 5.69 35.71 16.81
N ASN A 41 6.09 34.86 17.78
CA ASN A 41 6.92 35.20 18.94
C ASN A 41 7.43 33.92 19.60
N SER A 42 8.27 34.05 20.64
CA SER A 42 8.86 32.92 21.36
C SER A 42 7.86 32.02 22.06
N ALA A 43 6.77 32.58 22.58
CA ALA A 43 5.72 31.78 23.21
C ALA A 43 4.98 30.90 22.18
N HIS A 44 4.68 31.43 21.00
CA HIS A 44 4.11 30.68 19.89
C HIS A 44 5.07 29.55 19.45
N ALA A 45 6.36 29.83 19.35
CA ALA A 45 7.36 28.80 19.05
C ALA A 45 7.32 27.66 20.09
N ALA A 46 7.37 28.01 21.37
CA ALA A 46 7.31 27.04 22.47
C ALA A 46 6.04 26.16 22.42
N ALA A 47 4.87 26.77 22.19
CA ALA A 47 3.60 26.05 22.07
C ALA A 47 3.59 25.05 20.90
N ARG A 48 4.18 25.42 19.74
CA ARG A 48 4.32 24.54 18.57
C ARG A 48 5.20 23.34 18.89
N PHE A 49 6.40 23.56 19.46
CA PHE A 49 7.30 22.48 19.85
C PHE A 49 6.74 21.59 20.96
N GLY A 50 5.93 22.15 21.85
CA GLY A 50 5.23 21.42 22.91
C GLY A 50 3.97 20.68 22.46
N LEU A 51 3.63 20.67 21.18
CA LEU A 51 2.41 20.08 20.62
C LEU A 51 1.09 20.68 21.18
N GLN A 52 1.14 21.90 21.71
CA GLN A 52 0.00 22.64 22.29
C GLN A 52 -0.72 23.52 21.25
N ASP A 53 -0.04 23.88 20.16
CA ASP A 53 -0.59 24.65 19.05
C ASP A 53 -0.29 23.91 17.73
N PRO A 54 -1.33 23.49 16.99
CA PRO A 54 -1.14 22.74 15.74
C PRO A 54 -0.60 23.65 14.63
N GLY A 55 0.22 23.09 13.71
CA GLY A 55 0.66 23.77 12.51
C GLY A 55 2.11 23.48 12.13
N ASN A 56 2.60 24.24 11.15
CA ASN A 56 3.90 24.01 10.56
C ASN A 56 5.03 24.51 11.46
N ILE A 57 6.11 23.73 11.55
CA ILE A 57 7.36 24.03 12.26
C ILE A 57 8.52 23.97 11.28
N TYR A 58 8.70 22.81 10.67
CA TYR A 58 9.79 22.48 9.77
C TYR A 58 9.30 21.49 8.70
N GLY A 59 9.69 21.69 7.45
CA GLY A 59 9.18 20.97 6.29
C GLY A 59 9.35 19.45 6.32
N ARG A 60 10.27 18.93 7.14
CA ARG A 60 10.40 17.48 7.36
C ARG A 60 9.24 16.92 8.18
N LEU A 61 8.68 17.68 9.11
CA LEU A 61 7.61 17.24 10.01
C LEU A 61 6.22 17.52 9.43
N THR A 62 6.04 18.74 8.92
CA THR A 62 4.75 19.24 8.43
C THR A 62 4.95 20.17 7.25
N ASN A 63 4.07 20.05 6.26
CA ASN A 63 4.03 20.93 5.10
C ASN A 63 2.59 20.98 4.57
N SER A 64 2.10 22.15 4.20
CA SER A 64 0.70 22.31 3.79
C SER A 64 0.33 21.52 2.52
N THR A 65 1.26 21.38 1.56
CA THR A 65 1.03 20.55 0.36
C THR A 65 0.92 19.06 0.71
N GLN A 66 1.83 18.58 1.55
CA GLN A 66 1.80 17.20 2.08
C GLN A 66 0.52 16.95 2.87
N GLY A 67 0.11 17.90 3.70
CA GLY A 67 -1.09 17.80 4.54
C GLY A 67 -2.38 17.58 3.73
N VAL A 68 -2.53 18.21 2.57
CA VAL A 68 -3.66 17.96 1.67
C VAL A 68 -3.64 16.52 1.14
N PHE A 69 -2.47 16.03 0.73
CA PHE A 69 -2.32 14.65 0.27
C PHE A 69 -2.65 13.65 1.39
N GLU A 70 -2.12 13.86 2.59
CA GLU A 70 -2.39 13.04 3.78
C GLU A 70 -3.88 12.98 4.12
N ALA A 71 -4.53 14.14 4.21
CA ALA A 71 -5.96 14.23 4.53
C ALA A 71 -6.84 13.52 3.48
N ARG A 72 -6.49 13.69 2.20
CA ARG A 72 -7.25 13.11 1.09
C ARG A 72 -7.15 11.60 1.08
N VAL A 73 -5.95 11.02 1.18
CA VAL A 73 -5.79 9.56 1.22
C VAL A 73 -6.45 8.97 2.46
N ALA A 74 -6.31 9.61 3.63
CA ALA A 74 -6.98 9.17 4.86
C ALA A 74 -8.50 9.11 4.69
N ALA A 75 -9.11 10.14 4.09
CA ALA A 75 -10.56 10.16 3.85
C ALA A 75 -11.00 9.10 2.83
N LEU A 76 -10.21 8.84 1.79
CA LEU A 76 -10.51 7.82 0.79
C LEU A 76 -10.44 6.41 1.37
N GLU A 77 -9.50 6.13 2.27
CA GLU A 77 -9.42 4.86 3.00
C GLU A 77 -10.46 4.73 4.13
N GLY A 78 -11.09 5.83 4.55
CA GLY A 78 -11.99 5.84 5.70
C GLY A 78 -11.26 5.88 7.04
N GLY A 79 -9.99 6.30 7.05
CA GLY A 79 -9.18 6.49 8.24
C GLY A 79 -9.35 7.87 8.89
N VAL A 80 -8.78 8.04 10.07
CA VAL A 80 -8.86 9.29 10.86
C VAL A 80 -7.69 10.23 10.59
N ALA A 81 -6.55 9.70 10.15
CA ALA A 81 -5.34 10.48 9.85
C ALA A 81 -4.41 9.75 8.90
N GLY A 82 -3.63 10.51 8.12
CA GLY A 82 -2.61 10.02 7.20
C GLY A 82 -1.24 10.63 7.47
N LEU A 83 -0.20 9.94 7.07
CA LEU A 83 1.19 10.40 7.08
C LEU A 83 1.88 10.05 5.77
N ALA A 84 2.27 11.07 5.02
CA ALA A 84 3.04 10.90 3.80
C ALA A 84 4.54 10.76 4.09
N VAL A 85 5.18 9.83 3.39
CA VAL A 85 6.61 9.51 3.53
C VAL A 85 7.25 9.32 2.16
N ALA A 86 8.59 9.25 2.12
CA ALA A 86 9.38 9.27 0.89
C ALA A 86 9.12 8.10 -0.07
N SER A 87 8.63 6.96 0.42
CA SER A 87 8.40 5.75 -0.39
C SER A 87 7.45 4.77 0.31
N GLY A 88 6.91 3.81 -0.44
CA GLY A 88 6.16 2.69 0.14
C GLY A 88 6.99 1.87 1.13
N ALA A 89 8.27 1.65 0.83
CA ALA A 89 9.18 0.97 1.77
C ALA A 89 9.30 1.72 3.09
N ALA A 90 9.43 3.05 3.07
CA ALA A 90 9.43 3.87 4.28
C ALA A 90 8.09 3.79 5.03
N ALA A 91 6.97 3.71 4.31
CA ALA A 91 5.64 3.54 4.94
C ALA A 91 5.55 2.22 5.71
N VAL A 92 5.94 1.11 5.10
CA VAL A 92 5.97 -0.20 5.76
C VAL A 92 6.92 -0.21 6.95
N THR A 93 8.16 0.27 6.76
CA THR A 93 9.17 0.33 7.81
C THR A 93 8.66 1.13 9.02
N TYR A 94 8.16 2.33 8.81
CA TYR A 94 7.66 3.16 9.91
C TYR A 94 6.41 2.59 10.57
N ALA A 95 5.52 1.96 9.79
CA ALA A 95 4.35 1.30 10.35
C ALA A 95 4.76 0.19 11.34
N LEU A 96 5.76 -0.60 11.01
CA LEU A 96 6.23 -1.69 11.88
C LEU A 96 7.11 -1.19 13.02
N GLU A 97 8.11 -0.36 12.77
CA GLU A 97 9.01 0.18 13.79
C GLU A 97 8.29 1.02 14.85
N ASN A 98 7.16 1.64 14.48
CA ASN A 98 6.35 2.41 15.43
C ASN A 98 5.86 1.59 16.61
N ILE A 99 5.67 0.29 16.43
CA ILE A 99 5.06 -0.61 17.43
C ILE A 99 5.94 -1.79 17.81
N THR A 100 7.14 -1.92 17.23
CA THR A 100 8.09 -2.97 17.55
C THR A 100 9.36 -2.43 18.21
N ARG A 101 10.05 -3.30 18.95
CA ARG A 101 11.36 -3.09 19.56
C ARG A 101 12.16 -4.38 19.48
N ALA A 102 13.44 -4.33 19.80
CA ALA A 102 14.27 -5.54 19.93
C ALA A 102 13.62 -6.54 20.90
N GLY A 103 13.49 -7.77 20.44
CA GLY A 103 12.81 -8.87 21.14
C GLY A 103 11.34 -9.04 20.75
N ASP A 104 10.77 -8.18 19.92
CA ASP A 104 9.39 -8.30 19.44
C ASP A 104 9.29 -9.18 18.18
N HIS A 105 8.07 -9.60 17.88
CA HIS A 105 7.74 -10.52 16.80
C HIS A 105 6.59 -10.00 15.94
N ILE A 106 6.61 -10.34 14.65
CA ILE A 106 5.59 -10.04 13.65
C ILE A 106 5.10 -11.36 13.03
N VAL A 107 3.82 -11.47 12.73
CA VAL A 107 3.28 -12.54 11.85
C VAL A 107 2.95 -11.92 10.50
N SER A 108 3.46 -12.48 9.42
CA SER A 108 3.22 -11.99 8.06
C SER A 108 2.74 -13.09 7.13
N ALA A 109 1.84 -12.76 6.20
CA ALA A 109 1.60 -13.65 5.07
C ALA A 109 2.89 -13.79 4.24
N LYS A 110 3.13 -14.98 3.65
CA LYS A 110 4.27 -15.20 2.75
C LYS A 110 4.09 -14.56 1.36
N THR A 111 2.83 -14.28 0.96
CA THR A 111 2.45 -13.74 -0.34
C THR A 111 2.44 -12.22 -0.35
N ILE A 112 3.56 -11.60 0.02
CA ILE A 112 3.75 -10.14 0.09
C ILE A 112 4.82 -9.66 -0.89
N TYR A 113 4.91 -8.36 -1.08
CA TYR A 113 5.92 -7.73 -1.91
C TYR A 113 7.34 -8.13 -1.47
N GLY A 114 8.19 -8.53 -2.44
CA GLY A 114 9.54 -9.03 -2.14
C GLY A 114 10.43 -8.06 -1.36
N GLY A 115 10.25 -6.73 -1.54
CA GLY A 115 10.97 -5.74 -0.72
C GLY A 115 10.53 -5.75 0.75
N THR A 116 9.25 -5.95 1.02
CA THR A 116 8.73 -6.13 2.39
C THR A 116 9.17 -7.46 2.98
N TYR A 117 9.16 -8.54 2.17
CA TYR A 117 9.71 -9.83 2.61
C TYR A 117 11.17 -9.68 3.06
N ASN A 118 12.02 -9.05 2.23
CA ASN A 118 13.42 -8.82 2.60
C ASN A 118 13.60 -7.92 3.83
N LEU A 119 12.75 -6.92 4.01
CA LEU A 119 12.74 -6.11 5.23
C LEU A 119 12.48 -6.97 6.46
N LEU A 120 11.46 -7.83 6.41
CA LEU A 120 11.03 -8.67 7.52
C LEU A 120 11.99 -9.83 7.80
N GLU A 121 12.53 -10.48 6.76
CA GLU A 121 13.39 -11.65 6.88
C GLU A 121 14.84 -11.31 7.21
N HIS A 122 15.36 -10.21 6.65
CA HIS A 122 16.80 -9.94 6.74
C HIS A 122 17.14 -8.64 7.46
N THR A 123 16.37 -7.56 7.25
CA THR A 123 16.73 -6.25 7.79
C THR A 123 16.30 -6.10 9.26
N LEU A 124 15.05 -6.35 9.58
CA LEU A 124 14.53 -6.19 10.95
C LEU A 124 15.16 -7.15 11.97
N PRO A 125 15.55 -8.39 11.63
CA PRO A 125 16.29 -9.24 12.55
C PRO A 125 17.63 -8.67 13.03
N ALA A 126 18.30 -7.87 12.21
CA ALA A 126 19.50 -7.13 12.63
C ALA A 126 19.24 -6.10 13.75
N TYR A 127 18.00 -5.68 13.91
CA TYR A 127 17.51 -4.80 14.97
C TYR A 127 16.73 -5.55 16.05
N GLY A 128 16.77 -6.89 16.01
CA GLY A 128 16.19 -7.76 17.03
C GLY A 128 14.67 -7.98 16.90
N VAL A 129 14.05 -7.65 15.78
CA VAL A 129 12.63 -7.96 15.50
C VAL A 129 12.56 -9.17 14.58
N THR A 130 11.83 -10.22 14.99
CA THR A 130 11.69 -11.47 14.24
C THR A 130 10.34 -11.55 13.54
N THR A 131 10.26 -12.36 12.48
CA THR A 131 9.01 -12.57 11.73
C THR A 131 8.76 -14.06 11.51
N THR A 132 7.51 -14.49 11.66
CA THR A 132 7.02 -15.78 11.17
C THR A 132 6.15 -15.55 9.93
N PHE A 133 6.59 -16.10 8.79
CA PHE A 133 5.79 -16.10 7.56
C PHE A 133 4.84 -17.30 7.55
N VAL A 134 3.59 -17.05 7.16
CA VAL A 134 2.55 -18.07 7.12
C VAL A 134 1.91 -18.18 5.74
N ASP A 135 1.46 -19.37 5.42
CA ASP A 135 0.60 -19.58 4.25
C ASP A 135 -0.81 -19.06 4.55
N PRO A 136 -1.27 -18.01 3.84
CA PRO A 136 -2.57 -17.42 4.10
C PRO A 136 -3.75 -18.27 3.61
N ALA A 137 -3.51 -19.34 2.84
CA ALA A 137 -4.56 -20.26 2.39
C ALA A 137 -5.21 -21.03 3.55
N ASP A 138 -4.48 -21.24 4.65
CA ASP A 138 -5.02 -21.77 5.90
C ASP A 138 -4.91 -20.69 7.01
N LEU A 139 -6.04 -20.08 7.33
CA LEU A 139 -6.12 -19.01 8.34
C LEU A 139 -5.65 -19.47 9.75
N SER A 140 -5.71 -20.78 10.04
CA SER A 140 -5.21 -21.33 11.31
C SER A 140 -3.71 -21.13 11.47
N ASN A 141 -2.96 -20.90 10.39
CA ASN A 141 -1.54 -20.64 10.44
C ASN A 141 -1.21 -19.30 11.11
N PHE A 142 -2.06 -18.28 10.93
CA PHE A 142 -1.92 -17.01 11.64
C PHE A 142 -2.06 -17.21 13.16
N GLU A 143 -3.11 -17.91 13.60
CA GLU A 143 -3.34 -18.22 15.01
C GLU A 143 -2.15 -18.95 15.63
N LYS A 144 -1.64 -20.00 14.96
CA LYS A 144 -0.51 -20.84 15.45
C LYS A 144 0.81 -20.07 15.51
N ALA A 145 1.00 -19.07 14.64
CA ALA A 145 2.22 -18.28 14.56
C ALA A 145 2.31 -17.16 15.61
N ILE A 146 1.17 -16.72 16.16
CA ILE A 146 1.14 -15.65 17.16
C ILE A 146 1.79 -16.12 18.46
N GLN A 147 2.74 -15.31 18.95
CA GLN A 147 3.50 -15.50 20.20
C GLN A 147 3.14 -14.41 21.21
N GLU A 148 3.59 -14.53 22.46
CA GLU A 148 3.35 -13.51 23.50
C GLU A 148 3.89 -12.13 23.11
N ASN A 149 5.09 -12.12 22.49
CA ASN A 149 5.78 -10.91 22.02
C ASN A 149 5.36 -10.45 20.63
N THR A 150 4.35 -11.07 19.99
CA THR A 150 3.83 -10.62 18.70
C THR A 150 3.16 -9.24 18.83
N LYS A 151 3.49 -8.33 17.92
CA LYS A 151 3.02 -6.94 17.92
C LYS A 151 2.08 -6.61 16.78
N ALA A 152 2.13 -7.34 15.67
CA ALA A 152 1.25 -7.11 14.53
C ALA A 152 1.08 -8.37 13.69
N VAL A 153 -0.04 -8.42 12.95
CA VAL A 153 -0.19 -9.22 11.75
C VAL A 153 -0.07 -8.29 10.55
N TYR A 154 0.70 -8.70 9.53
CA TYR A 154 0.90 -7.95 8.30
C TYR A 154 0.47 -8.77 7.08
N ILE A 155 -0.38 -8.20 6.21
CA ILE A 155 -0.83 -8.82 4.96
C ILE A 155 -0.95 -7.77 3.85
N GLU A 156 -1.17 -8.22 2.62
CA GLU A 156 -1.55 -7.39 1.47
C GLU A 156 -2.99 -7.71 1.04
N THR A 157 -3.72 -6.72 0.52
CA THR A 157 -5.09 -6.93 0.01
C THR A 157 -5.11 -7.81 -1.23
N LEU A 158 -4.09 -7.67 -2.06
CA LEU A 158 -3.84 -8.44 -3.27
C LEU A 158 -2.35 -8.79 -3.30
N GLY A 159 -2.04 -10.07 -3.20
CA GLY A 159 -0.67 -10.54 -3.12
C GLY A 159 0.13 -10.33 -4.41
N ASN A 160 1.44 -10.23 -4.29
CA ASN A 160 2.36 -10.04 -5.40
C ASN A 160 3.27 -11.29 -5.54
N PRO A 161 3.33 -11.94 -6.71
CA PRO A 161 2.85 -11.49 -8.02
C PRO A 161 1.44 -11.99 -8.41
N ASN A 162 0.83 -12.86 -7.63
CA ASN A 162 -0.27 -13.72 -8.05
C ASN A 162 -1.68 -13.13 -7.80
N SER A 163 -1.80 -11.94 -7.19
CA SER A 163 -3.08 -11.30 -6.86
C SER A 163 -4.03 -12.18 -6.03
N ASN A 164 -3.48 -13.10 -5.20
CA ASN A 164 -4.27 -13.87 -4.25
C ASN A 164 -4.92 -12.95 -3.22
N ILE A 165 -6.09 -13.35 -2.76
CA ILE A 165 -6.91 -12.59 -1.80
C ILE A 165 -6.95 -13.34 -0.46
N ILE A 166 -6.74 -12.60 0.63
CA ILE A 166 -6.81 -13.12 1.99
C ILE A 166 -8.14 -12.68 2.62
N ASP A 167 -8.78 -13.52 3.43
CA ASP A 167 -9.98 -13.13 4.19
C ASP A 167 -9.58 -12.14 5.30
N ILE A 168 -9.71 -10.85 4.98
CA ILE A 168 -9.28 -9.74 5.84
C ILE A 168 -10.01 -9.77 7.18
N GLU A 169 -11.33 -9.97 7.17
CA GLU A 169 -12.15 -9.95 8.38
C GLU A 169 -11.76 -11.09 9.32
N ALA A 170 -11.51 -12.29 8.78
CA ALA A 170 -11.08 -13.42 9.59
C ALA A 170 -9.68 -13.22 10.19
N VAL A 171 -8.73 -12.65 9.43
CA VAL A 171 -7.40 -12.32 9.96
C VAL A 171 -7.47 -11.20 10.99
N ALA A 172 -8.32 -10.17 10.78
CA ALA A 172 -8.56 -9.12 11.77
C ALA A 172 -9.10 -9.69 13.10
N GLU A 173 -10.07 -10.60 13.04
CA GLU A 173 -10.60 -11.27 14.23
C GLU A 173 -9.51 -12.04 14.99
N ILE A 174 -8.61 -12.73 14.27
CA ILE A 174 -7.47 -13.43 14.89
C ILE A 174 -6.57 -12.41 15.59
N ALA A 175 -6.12 -11.36 14.88
CA ALA A 175 -5.24 -10.35 15.45
C ALA A 175 -5.84 -9.67 16.69
N HIS A 176 -7.12 -9.29 16.63
CA HIS A 176 -7.80 -8.57 17.71
C HIS A 176 -8.04 -9.46 18.95
N ARG A 177 -8.30 -10.77 18.80
CA ARG A 177 -8.35 -11.70 19.94
C ARG A 177 -7.03 -11.70 20.73
N HIS A 178 -5.91 -11.55 20.05
CA HIS A 178 -4.58 -11.44 20.64
C HIS A 178 -4.17 -10.01 21.03
N LYS A 179 -5.10 -9.04 20.89
CA LYS A 179 -4.88 -7.62 21.20
C LYS A 179 -3.70 -7.00 20.43
N ILE A 180 -3.54 -7.38 19.18
CA ILE A 180 -2.56 -6.82 18.24
C ILE A 180 -3.26 -6.27 17.00
N PRO A 181 -2.72 -5.21 16.37
CA PRO A 181 -3.30 -4.62 15.18
C PRO A 181 -3.06 -5.49 13.94
N LEU A 182 -3.98 -5.36 12.98
CA LEU A 182 -3.82 -5.79 11.61
C LEU A 182 -3.33 -4.62 10.75
N ILE A 183 -2.16 -4.77 10.14
CA ILE A 183 -1.57 -3.81 9.20
C ILE A 183 -1.71 -4.39 7.80
N ILE A 184 -2.27 -3.60 6.87
CA ILE A 184 -2.52 -4.05 5.49
C ILE A 184 -1.84 -3.10 4.49
N ASP A 185 -1.08 -3.67 3.57
CA ASP A 185 -0.65 -2.96 2.37
C ASP A 185 -1.77 -3.02 1.32
N ASN A 186 -2.36 -1.85 1.04
CA ASN A 186 -3.45 -1.71 0.06
C ASN A 186 -2.97 -1.09 -1.27
N THR A 187 -1.69 -1.24 -1.58
CA THR A 187 -1.10 -0.67 -2.80
C THR A 187 -1.79 -1.15 -4.07
N PHE A 188 -2.11 -2.46 -4.16
CA PHE A 188 -2.76 -3.03 -5.35
C PHE A 188 -4.29 -2.88 -5.31
N GLY A 189 -4.88 -2.96 -4.12
CA GLY A 189 -6.32 -2.76 -3.94
C GLY A 189 -6.75 -1.33 -4.20
N THR A 190 -5.96 -0.37 -3.82
CA THR A 190 -6.31 1.07 -3.78
C THR A 190 -7.56 1.35 -2.93
N PRO A 191 -7.76 2.54 -2.42
CA PRO A 191 -8.98 2.86 -1.68
C PRO A 191 -10.26 2.86 -2.56
N TYR A 192 -10.08 2.76 -3.89
CA TYR A 192 -11.19 2.68 -4.83
C TYR A 192 -11.77 1.26 -4.97
N LEU A 193 -10.92 0.24 -5.01
CA LEU A 193 -11.38 -1.15 -5.14
C LEU A 193 -11.77 -1.75 -3.80
N ILE A 194 -11.04 -1.41 -2.73
CA ILE A 194 -11.29 -1.89 -1.38
C ILE A 194 -10.80 -0.90 -0.33
N ARG A 195 -11.51 -0.80 0.79
CA ARG A 195 -11.12 -0.06 2.00
C ARG A 195 -10.90 -1.04 3.14
N PRO A 196 -9.69 -1.50 3.40
CA PRO A 196 -9.42 -2.51 4.42
C PRO A 196 -9.88 -2.12 5.84
N ILE A 197 -9.90 -0.82 6.15
CA ILE A 197 -10.41 -0.30 7.44
C ILE A 197 -11.89 -0.65 7.66
N GLU A 198 -12.68 -0.75 6.60
CA GLU A 198 -14.09 -1.16 6.68
C GLU A 198 -14.22 -2.66 6.97
N HIS A 199 -13.14 -3.43 6.77
CA HIS A 199 -13.05 -4.88 6.97
C HIS A 199 -12.18 -5.30 8.17
N GLY A 200 -11.86 -4.37 9.07
CA GLY A 200 -11.16 -4.66 10.32
C GLY A 200 -9.66 -4.38 10.33
N ALA A 201 -9.08 -3.84 9.25
CA ALA A 201 -7.72 -3.33 9.31
C ALA A 201 -7.61 -2.13 10.24
N ASP A 202 -6.53 -2.07 11.02
CA ASP A 202 -6.26 -0.97 11.93
C ASP A 202 -5.38 0.09 11.29
N ILE A 203 -4.40 -0.37 10.51
CA ILE A 203 -3.44 0.48 9.80
C ILE A 203 -3.38 0.04 8.34
N VAL A 204 -3.42 1.01 7.43
CA VAL A 204 -3.25 0.78 6.00
C VAL A 204 -1.99 1.50 5.51
N VAL A 205 -1.19 0.82 4.71
CA VAL A 205 -0.03 1.42 4.04
C VAL A 205 -0.19 1.37 2.54
N HIS A 206 0.43 2.33 1.85
CA HIS A 206 0.50 2.36 0.40
C HIS A 206 1.88 2.73 -0.10
N SER A 207 2.33 2.08 -1.15
CA SER A 207 3.25 2.70 -2.09
C SER A 207 2.46 3.63 -3.01
N ALA A 208 2.43 4.92 -2.68
CA ALA A 208 1.74 5.92 -3.51
C ALA A 208 2.38 6.08 -4.90
N THR A 209 3.60 5.58 -5.07
CA THR A 209 4.35 5.43 -6.33
C THR A 209 3.54 4.68 -7.41
N LYS A 210 2.67 3.74 -6.99
CA LYS A 210 1.93 2.81 -7.84
C LYS A 210 0.63 3.46 -8.35
N PHE A 211 -0.52 2.84 -8.17
CA PHE A 211 -1.80 3.36 -8.70
C PHE A 211 -2.14 4.79 -8.26
N ILE A 212 -1.77 5.21 -7.05
CA ILE A 212 -2.07 6.58 -6.58
C ILE A 212 -1.40 7.60 -7.51
N GLY A 213 -0.09 7.49 -7.75
CA GLY A 213 0.61 8.32 -8.72
C GLY A 213 0.27 7.95 -10.16
N GLY A 214 0.30 6.68 -10.49
CA GLY A 214 -0.16 6.07 -11.74
C GLY A 214 0.69 6.32 -12.98
N HIS A 215 1.78 7.10 -12.90
CA HIS A 215 2.53 7.54 -14.08
C HIS A 215 4.03 7.19 -14.02
N GLY A 216 4.48 6.47 -13.00
CA GLY A 216 5.89 6.13 -12.82
C GLY A 216 6.82 7.34 -12.61
N SER A 217 6.28 8.51 -12.29
CA SER A 217 7.02 9.78 -12.26
C SER A 217 7.52 10.20 -10.88
N SER A 218 6.90 9.71 -9.79
CA SER A 218 7.21 10.14 -8.42
C SER A 218 7.16 8.99 -7.44
N LEU A 219 8.13 8.97 -6.53
CA LEU A 219 8.12 8.09 -5.37
C LEU A 219 7.32 8.72 -4.23
N GLY A 220 6.61 7.89 -3.49
CA GLY A 220 5.94 8.27 -2.26
C GLY A 220 5.34 7.07 -1.55
N GLY A 221 5.08 7.24 -0.26
CA GLY A 221 4.35 6.29 0.56
C GLY A 221 3.36 7.04 1.45
N VAL A 222 2.38 6.33 1.95
CA VAL A 222 1.44 6.89 2.93
C VAL A 222 1.02 5.81 3.92
N ILE A 223 0.88 6.21 5.19
CA ILE A 223 0.37 5.40 6.28
C ILE A 223 -0.96 6.01 6.69
N VAL A 224 -2.00 5.21 6.79
CA VAL A 224 -3.33 5.64 7.23
C VAL A 224 -3.68 4.93 8.52
N ASP A 225 -4.05 5.73 9.54
CA ASP A 225 -4.53 5.24 10.84
C ASP A 225 -6.06 5.10 10.79
N GLY A 226 -6.56 3.90 11.06
CA GLY A 226 -8.00 3.63 11.15
C GLY A 226 -8.65 4.24 12.39
N GLY A 227 -7.87 4.54 13.42
CA GLY A 227 -8.30 5.19 14.65
C GLY A 227 -9.20 4.34 15.56
N LYS A 228 -9.33 3.04 15.28
CA LYS A 228 -10.24 2.13 16.00
C LYS A 228 -9.53 1.21 16.98
N PHE A 229 -8.24 0.96 16.81
CA PHE A 229 -7.50 0.06 17.69
C PHE A 229 -7.27 0.71 19.06
N ASP A 230 -7.67 0.01 20.11
CA ASP A 230 -7.48 0.48 21.50
C ASP A 230 -6.06 0.13 22.00
N TRP A 231 -5.13 1.05 21.75
CA TRP A 231 -3.73 0.92 22.14
C TRP A 231 -3.54 0.76 23.65
N ALA A 232 -4.41 1.42 24.45
CA ALA A 232 -4.34 1.39 25.90
C ALA A 232 -4.86 0.06 26.45
N ALA A 233 -6.03 -0.41 26.00
CA ALA A 233 -6.60 -1.67 26.42
C ALA A 233 -5.79 -2.90 25.97
N SER A 234 -5.03 -2.77 24.88
CA SER A 234 -4.11 -3.80 24.43
C SER A 234 -3.03 -4.12 25.48
N GLY A 235 -2.45 -3.09 26.10
CA GLY A 235 -1.35 -3.22 27.06
C GLY A 235 0.02 -3.60 26.43
N LYS A 236 0.08 -3.82 25.13
CA LYS A 236 1.29 -4.30 24.43
C LYS A 236 2.16 -3.17 23.84
N PHE A 237 1.68 -1.91 23.85
CA PHE A 237 2.30 -0.78 23.15
C PHE A 237 2.65 0.39 24.07
N PRO A 238 3.64 0.20 24.99
CA PRO A 238 4.03 1.23 25.94
C PRO A 238 4.50 2.53 25.26
N GLN A 239 5.09 2.46 24.07
CA GLN A 239 5.55 3.62 23.30
C GLN A 239 4.43 4.60 22.89
N LEU A 240 3.17 4.18 22.92
CA LEU A 240 2.01 5.04 22.67
C LEU A 240 1.30 5.47 23.95
N THR A 241 1.41 4.68 25.02
CA THR A 241 0.57 4.77 26.22
C THR A 241 1.29 5.27 27.48
N VAL A 242 2.64 5.20 27.52
CA VAL A 242 3.41 5.75 28.65
C VAL A 242 3.94 7.15 28.33
N PRO A 243 4.35 7.93 29.37
CA PRO A 243 4.94 9.26 29.15
C PRO A 243 6.17 9.20 28.25
N GLU A 244 6.19 10.00 27.18
CA GLU A 244 7.28 10.11 26.23
C GLU A 244 8.34 11.14 26.71
N PRO A 245 9.56 10.72 27.05
CA PRO A 245 10.58 11.62 27.59
C PRO A 245 10.97 12.76 26.64
N CYS A 246 10.98 12.49 25.31
CA CYS A 246 11.35 13.47 24.28
C CYS A 246 10.31 14.58 24.11
N TYR A 247 9.11 14.41 24.66
CA TYR A 247 8.00 15.37 24.58
C TYR A 247 7.44 15.70 25.96
N HIS A 248 8.32 15.95 26.94
CA HIS A 248 7.95 16.40 28.28
C HIS A 248 6.91 15.50 29.00
N GLY A 249 6.91 14.20 28.69
CA GLY A 249 6.05 13.24 29.35
C GLY A 249 4.62 13.15 28.81
N ILE A 250 4.34 13.65 27.60
CA ILE A 250 3.05 13.40 26.95
C ILE A 250 2.85 11.91 26.69
N ARG A 251 1.59 11.46 26.67
CA ARG A 251 1.18 10.15 26.14
C ARG A 251 0.50 10.37 24.81
N PHE A 252 0.94 9.68 23.75
CA PHE A 252 0.39 9.90 22.40
C PHE A 252 -1.10 9.56 22.34
N THR A 253 -1.55 8.53 23.06
CA THR A 253 -2.98 8.16 23.15
C THR A 253 -3.83 9.24 23.80
N GLU A 254 -3.29 10.02 24.74
CA GLU A 254 -4.00 11.15 25.38
C GLU A 254 -3.90 12.42 24.53
N ALA A 255 -2.72 12.70 23.95
CA ALA A 255 -2.45 13.92 23.21
C ALA A 255 -3.10 13.96 21.82
N ALA A 256 -3.20 12.82 21.15
CA ALA A 256 -3.69 12.72 19.77
C ALA A 256 -4.91 11.80 19.61
N GLY A 257 -5.36 11.14 20.67
CA GLY A 257 -6.56 10.30 20.64
C GLY A 257 -6.50 9.23 19.54
N ALA A 258 -7.50 9.23 18.69
CA ALA A 258 -7.61 8.27 17.58
C ALA A 258 -6.44 8.33 16.57
N ALA A 259 -5.74 9.47 16.46
CA ALA A 259 -4.60 9.63 15.56
C ALA A 259 -3.24 9.38 16.25
N ALA A 260 -3.22 8.75 17.41
CA ALA A 260 -2.02 8.53 18.22
C ALA A 260 -0.90 7.83 17.44
N TYR A 261 -1.25 6.86 16.63
CA TYR A 261 -0.30 6.04 15.88
C TYR A 261 0.49 6.85 14.86
N VAL A 262 -0.17 7.55 13.94
CA VAL A 262 0.53 8.38 12.94
C VAL A 262 1.17 9.62 13.56
N THR A 263 0.60 10.17 14.64
CA THR A 263 1.20 11.30 15.36
C THR A 263 2.55 10.91 15.95
N ARG A 264 2.66 9.72 16.55
CA ARG A 264 3.95 9.23 17.06
C ARG A 264 4.95 9.01 15.93
N ILE A 265 4.55 8.41 14.80
CA ILE A 265 5.46 8.24 13.65
C ILE A 265 6.01 9.60 13.22
N ARG A 266 5.15 10.61 13.06
CA ARG A 266 5.55 11.98 12.69
C ARG A 266 6.52 12.59 13.70
N ALA A 267 6.16 12.51 14.98
CA ALA A 267 6.89 13.17 16.05
C ALA A 267 8.24 12.51 16.40
N ILE A 268 8.36 11.18 16.21
CA ILE A 268 9.55 10.40 16.56
C ILE A 268 10.27 9.92 15.28
N LEU A 269 9.69 8.96 14.56
CA LEU A 269 10.40 8.28 13.49
C LEU A 269 10.71 9.21 12.31
N LEU A 270 9.72 9.93 11.80
CA LEU A 270 9.93 10.86 10.70
C LEU A 270 10.89 12.00 11.08
N ARG A 271 10.73 12.53 12.30
CA ARG A 271 11.63 13.58 12.82
C ARG A 271 13.07 13.12 12.85
N ASP A 272 13.32 11.91 13.37
CA ASP A 272 14.66 11.46 13.74
C ASP A 272 15.37 10.73 12.59
N THR A 273 14.65 10.03 11.73
CA THR A 273 15.21 9.23 10.63
C THR A 273 15.00 9.84 9.23
N GLY A 274 14.06 10.79 9.09
CA GLY A 274 14.02 11.74 7.99
C GLY A 274 13.47 11.26 6.65
N ALA A 275 12.71 10.17 6.56
CA ALA A 275 12.11 9.69 5.30
C ALA A 275 10.90 10.56 4.85
N THR A 276 11.10 11.88 4.80
CA THR A 276 10.06 12.83 4.41
C THR A 276 9.84 12.86 2.89
N ILE A 277 8.59 13.00 2.47
CA ILE A 277 8.26 13.23 1.07
C ILE A 277 8.52 14.70 0.70
N SER A 278 8.95 14.98 -0.54
CA SER A 278 9.03 16.36 -1.00
C SER A 278 7.65 16.95 -1.28
N PRO A 279 7.43 18.26 -1.08
CA PRO A 279 6.15 18.90 -1.45
C PRO A 279 5.83 18.75 -2.94
N PHE A 280 6.84 18.75 -3.80
CA PHE A 280 6.66 18.55 -5.24
C PHE A 280 6.15 17.14 -5.55
N ASN A 281 6.72 16.10 -4.93
CA ASN A 281 6.22 14.73 -5.10
C ASN A 281 4.79 14.59 -4.56
N ALA A 282 4.50 15.18 -3.39
CA ALA A 282 3.14 15.18 -2.82
C ALA A 282 2.13 15.84 -3.78
N PHE A 283 2.50 16.94 -4.44
CA PHE A 283 1.67 17.58 -5.45
C PHE A 283 1.41 16.70 -6.68
N ILE A 284 2.44 16.04 -7.21
CA ILE A 284 2.29 15.09 -8.33
C ILE A 284 1.37 13.92 -7.94
N LEU A 285 1.55 13.38 -6.74
CA LEU A 285 0.71 12.30 -6.24
C LEU A 285 -0.74 12.74 -6.00
N LEU A 286 -0.97 13.99 -5.59
CA LEU A 286 -2.31 14.58 -5.52
C LEU A 286 -2.98 14.63 -6.90
N GLN A 287 -2.27 15.04 -7.92
CA GLN A 287 -2.81 15.06 -9.30
C GLN A 287 -3.15 13.65 -9.77
N GLY A 288 -2.30 12.66 -9.47
CA GLY A 288 -2.61 11.26 -9.72
C GLY A 288 -3.86 10.79 -8.98
N LEU A 289 -4.00 11.18 -7.71
CA LEU A 289 -5.12 10.81 -6.87
C LEU A 289 -6.46 11.36 -7.39
N GLU A 290 -6.47 12.55 -7.97
CA GLU A 290 -7.67 13.19 -8.52
C GLU A 290 -8.32 12.41 -9.69
N THR A 291 -7.57 11.52 -10.33
CA THR A 291 -8.07 10.65 -11.42
C THR A 291 -8.01 9.18 -11.08
N LEU A 292 -7.82 8.83 -9.81
CA LEU A 292 -7.60 7.44 -9.39
C LEU A 292 -8.73 6.51 -9.81
N SER A 293 -9.99 6.87 -9.52
CA SER A 293 -11.15 6.05 -9.87
C SER A 293 -11.23 5.77 -11.36
N LEU A 294 -11.13 6.83 -12.18
CA LEU A 294 -11.19 6.73 -13.65
C LEU A 294 -10.10 5.82 -14.23
N ARG A 295 -8.88 5.92 -13.69
CA ARG A 295 -7.77 5.09 -14.14
C ARG A 295 -7.95 3.64 -13.70
N VAL A 296 -8.30 3.41 -12.44
CA VAL A 296 -8.47 2.06 -11.90
C VAL A 296 -9.63 1.33 -12.58
N GLU A 297 -10.75 1.99 -12.85
CA GLU A 297 -11.84 1.41 -13.66
C GLU A 297 -11.34 0.94 -15.03
N ARG A 298 -10.59 1.78 -15.76
CA ARG A 298 -10.04 1.41 -17.06
C ARG A 298 -9.00 0.29 -16.95
N HIS A 299 -8.13 0.32 -15.94
CA HIS A 299 -7.19 -0.76 -15.68
C HIS A 299 -7.90 -2.11 -15.50
N VAL A 300 -8.94 -2.14 -14.66
CA VAL A 300 -9.71 -3.36 -14.39
C VAL A 300 -10.47 -3.81 -15.64
N GLU A 301 -11.14 -2.90 -16.34
CA GLU A 301 -11.85 -3.21 -17.58
C GLU A 301 -10.93 -3.87 -18.62
N ASN A 302 -9.76 -3.28 -18.84
CA ASN A 302 -8.77 -3.83 -19.77
C ASN A 302 -8.24 -5.18 -19.27
N ALA A 303 -7.91 -5.30 -17.99
CA ALA A 303 -7.40 -6.54 -17.42
C ALA A 303 -8.36 -7.72 -17.60
N LEU A 304 -9.65 -7.51 -17.34
CA LEU A 304 -10.67 -8.58 -17.53
C LEU A 304 -10.75 -9.04 -18.98
N LYS A 305 -10.63 -8.13 -19.94
CA LYS A 305 -10.62 -8.47 -21.38
C LYS A 305 -9.35 -9.22 -21.77
N VAL A 306 -8.20 -8.84 -21.21
CA VAL A 306 -6.92 -9.56 -21.40
C VAL A 306 -6.99 -10.95 -20.77
N VAL A 307 -7.54 -11.09 -19.57
CA VAL A 307 -7.76 -12.39 -18.90
C VAL A 307 -8.60 -13.32 -19.77
N ASP A 308 -9.73 -12.82 -20.31
CA ASP A 308 -10.61 -13.59 -21.19
C ASP A 308 -9.90 -14.01 -22.50
N PHE A 309 -9.10 -13.13 -23.08
CA PHE A 309 -8.28 -13.43 -24.27
C PHE A 309 -7.24 -14.51 -23.98
N LEU A 310 -6.44 -14.34 -22.92
CA LEU A 310 -5.36 -15.28 -22.58
C LEU A 310 -5.91 -16.65 -22.20
N LYS A 311 -7.04 -16.72 -21.48
CA LYS A 311 -7.69 -17.99 -21.11
C LYS A 311 -8.06 -18.84 -22.33
N LYS A 312 -8.39 -18.21 -23.44
CA LYS A 312 -8.80 -18.89 -24.69
C LYS A 312 -7.63 -19.19 -25.63
N HIS A 313 -6.45 -18.64 -25.36
CA HIS A 313 -5.34 -18.72 -26.30
C HIS A 313 -4.61 -20.06 -26.21
N PRO A 314 -4.36 -20.78 -27.35
CA PRO A 314 -3.80 -22.13 -27.36
C PRO A 314 -2.37 -22.23 -26.81
N LYS A 315 -1.61 -21.14 -26.79
CA LYS A 315 -0.23 -21.07 -26.25
C LYS A 315 -0.17 -20.78 -24.77
N VAL A 316 -1.29 -20.46 -24.12
CA VAL A 316 -1.40 -20.19 -22.69
C VAL A 316 -1.77 -21.49 -21.96
N ALA A 317 -1.03 -21.80 -20.90
CA ALA A 317 -1.28 -22.97 -20.07
C ALA A 317 -2.26 -22.66 -18.92
N ALA A 318 -2.13 -21.49 -18.29
CA ALA A 318 -2.96 -21.06 -17.20
C ALA A 318 -3.02 -19.52 -17.11
N VAL A 319 -4.08 -18.99 -16.53
CA VAL A 319 -4.21 -17.58 -16.15
C VAL A 319 -4.58 -17.53 -14.67
N ASN A 320 -3.83 -16.76 -13.90
CA ASN A 320 -4.05 -16.64 -12.46
C ASN A 320 -4.65 -15.26 -12.15
N HIS A 321 -5.98 -15.18 -12.15
CA HIS A 321 -6.72 -13.96 -11.81
C HIS A 321 -7.99 -14.32 -11.02
N PRO A 322 -8.29 -13.64 -9.89
CA PRO A 322 -9.38 -14.03 -8.99
C PRO A 322 -10.79 -13.83 -9.57
N SER A 323 -10.93 -13.13 -10.70
CA SER A 323 -12.23 -13.06 -11.41
C SER A 323 -12.66 -14.37 -12.05
N LEU A 324 -11.74 -15.32 -12.25
CA LEU A 324 -12.05 -16.64 -12.83
C LEU A 324 -12.78 -17.49 -11.79
N THR A 325 -13.89 -18.11 -12.20
CA THR A 325 -14.74 -18.90 -11.30
C THR A 325 -14.03 -20.12 -10.70
N GLU A 326 -13.03 -20.63 -11.39
CA GLU A 326 -12.17 -21.74 -10.93
C GLU A 326 -11.04 -21.32 -10.00
N HIS A 327 -10.81 -20.00 -9.83
CA HIS A 327 -9.77 -19.51 -8.94
C HIS A 327 -10.14 -19.76 -7.47
N PRO A 328 -9.22 -20.23 -6.61
CA PRO A 328 -9.51 -20.53 -5.21
C PRO A 328 -10.09 -19.34 -4.44
N ASP A 329 -9.66 -18.13 -4.76
CA ASP A 329 -10.08 -16.91 -4.06
C ASP A 329 -11.29 -16.22 -4.72
N HIS A 330 -11.97 -16.88 -5.67
CA HIS A 330 -13.10 -16.26 -6.40
C HIS A 330 -14.23 -15.79 -5.46
N ALA A 331 -14.53 -16.55 -4.41
CA ALA A 331 -15.54 -16.15 -3.43
C ALA A 331 -15.14 -14.87 -2.66
N LEU A 332 -13.86 -14.75 -2.28
CA LEU A 332 -13.33 -13.54 -1.63
C LEU A 332 -13.28 -12.35 -2.59
N TYR A 333 -12.97 -12.60 -3.87
CA TYR A 333 -13.07 -11.59 -4.92
C TYR A 333 -14.49 -11.01 -5.00
N GLN A 334 -15.51 -11.85 -5.06
CA GLN A 334 -16.90 -11.38 -5.10
C GLN A 334 -17.31 -10.62 -3.83
N ARG A 335 -16.76 -11.00 -2.66
CA ARG A 335 -17.08 -10.37 -1.39
C ARG A 335 -16.42 -9.00 -1.23
N TYR A 336 -15.13 -8.88 -1.54
CA TYR A 336 -14.33 -7.70 -1.21
C TYR A 336 -14.15 -6.70 -2.35
N PHE A 337 -14.33 -7.12 -3.60
CA PHE A 337 -13.99 -6.32 -4.78
C PHE A 337 -15.17 -6.09 -5.72
N PRO A 338 -16.21 -5.34 -5.30
CA PRO A 338 -17.39 -5.09 -6.13
C PRO A 338 -17.08 -4.30 -7.41
N ASN A 339 -16.00 -3.50 -7.40
CA ASN A 339 -15.51 -2.73 -8.54
C ASN A 339 -14.43 -3.49 -9.35
N GLY A 340 -14.26 -4.79 -9.12
CA GLY A 340 -13.23 -5.62 -9.72
C GLY A 340 -11.93 -5.62 -8.91
N ALA A 341 -11.09 -6.61 -9.16
CA ALA A 341 -9.77 -6.72 -8.57
C ALA A 341 -8.70 -6.14 -9.51
N SER A 342 -7.47 -6.26 -9.10
CA SER A 342 -6.25 -5.74 -9.73
C SER A 342 -6.15 -5.90 -11.25
N SER A 343 -5.44 -4.99 -11.88
CA SER A 343 -4.93 -5.15 -13.25
C SER A 343 -3.54 -5.79 -13.31
N ILE A 344 -3.04 -6.29 -12.18
CA ILE A 344 -1.75 -6.96 -12.06
C ILE A 344 -2.03 -8.43 -11.78
N PHE A 345 -1.57 -9.31 -12.66
CA PHE A 345 -1.79 -10.75 -12.52
C PHE A 345 -0.71 -11.54 -13.26
N THR A 346 -0.70 -12.85 -13.07
CA THR A 346 0.21 -13.76 -13.76
C THR A 346 -0.54 -14.68 -14.71
N PHE A 347 0.17 -15.09 -15.76
CA PHE A 347 -0.26 -16.19 -16.60
C PHE A 347 0.95 -17.04 -16.96
N GLU A 348 0.72 -18.28 -17.41
CA GLU A 348 1.74 -19.24 -17.77
C GLU A 348 1.68 -19.52 -19.28
N VAL A 349 2.78 -19.27 -19.99
CA VAL A 349 2.93 -19.72 -21.38
C VAL A 349 3.26 -21.20 -21.42
N LYS A 350 2.80 -21.92 -22.46
CA LYS A 350 3.22 -23.29 -22.70
C LYS A 350 4.68 -23.32 -23.14
N GLY A 351 5.43 -24.21 -22.52
CA GLY A 351 6.89 -24.30 -22.70
C GLY A 351 7.61 -24.03 -21.39
N GLY A 352 8.45 -23.03 -21.33
CA GLY A 352 9.21 -22.71 -20.14
C GLY A 352 9.80 -21.30 -20.18
N VAL A 353 10.98 -21.13 -19.57
CA VAL A 353 11.69 -19.82 -19.51
C VAL A 353 11.92 -19.24 -20.90
N LYS A 354 12.35 -20.08 -21.86
CA LYS A 354 12.69 -19.62 -23.22
C LYS A 354 11.46 -19.05 -23.94
N GLU A 355 10.33 -19.74 -23.87
CA GLU A 355 9.08 -19.31 -24.49
C GLU A 355 8.57 -18.04 -23.82
N ALA A 356 8.63 -17.94 -22.48
CA ALA A 356 8.27 -16.73 -21.74
C ALA A 356 9.15 -15.53 -22.14
N GLN A 357 10.46 -15.71 -22.26
CA GLN A 357 11.38 -14.67 -22.72
C GLN A 357 11.12 -14.29 -24.18
N THR A 358 10.90 -15.29 -25.06
CA THR A 358 10.58 -15.03 -26.47
C THR A 358 9.29 -14.22 -26.60
N PHE A 359 8.26 -14.56 -25.82
CA PHE A 359 7.02 -13.77 -25.76
C PHE A 359 7.30 -12.33 -25.34
N ILE A 360 7.99 -12.13 -24.22
CA ILE A 360 8.27 -10.80 -23.66
C ILE A 360 9.08 -9.94 -24.64
N ASP A 361 10.11 -10.51 -25.25
CA ASP A 361 11.02 -9.80 -26.18
C ASP A 361 10.35 -9.40 -27.51
N ASN A 362 9.20 -9.99 -27.83
CA ASN A 362 8.42 -9.64 -29.02
C ASN A 362 7.25 -8.68 -28.78
N LEU A 363 6.98 -8.31 -27.51
CA LEU A 363 5.99 -7.27 -27.19
C LEU A 363 6.48 -5.89 -27.70
N GLN A 364 5.55 -5.08 -28.21
CA GLN A 364 5.83 -3.77 -28.79
C GLN A 364 5.24 -2.61 -27.97
N ILE A 365 4.17 -2.87 -27.26
CA ILE A 365 3.46 -1.89 -26.40
C ILE A 365 3.84 -2.06 -24.94
N PHE A 366 3.88 -3.30 -24.47
CA PHE A 366 4.24 -3.60 -23.09
C PHE A 366 5.72 -3.31 -22.82
N SER A 367 6.01 -2.51 -21.80
CA SER A 367 7.38 -2.22 -21.39
C SER A 367 7.91 -3.26 -20.41
N LEU A 368 9.10 -3.81 -20.69
CA LEU A 368 9.80 -4.73 -19.79
C LEU A 368 10.53 -3.94 -18.71
N LEU A 369 10.03 -3.95 -17.48
CA LEU A 369 10.65 -3.26 -16.34
C LEU A 369 10.09 -3.72 -14.98
N ALA A 370 10.84 -3.46 -13.92
CA ALA A 370 10.49 -3.83 -12.55
C ALA A 370 9.56 -2.78 -11.90
N ASN A 371 8.39 -2.54 -12.51
CA ASN A 371 7.33 -1.71 -11.93
C ASN A 371 5.96 -2.36 -12.17
N VAL A 372 4.90 -1.76 -11.61
CA VAL A 372 3.49 -2.16 -11.79
C VAL A 372 2.61 -0.91 -11.62
N ALA A 373 1.34 -1.02 -12.03
CA ALA A 373 0.33 0.01 -11.79
C ALA A 373 0.62 1.37 -12.46
N ASP A 374 1.32 1.35 -13.58
CA ASP A 374 1.47 2.49 -14.47
C ASP A 374 0.28 2.55 -15.44
N VAL A 375 -0.07 3.74 -15.92
CA VAL A 375 -1.06 3.91 -17.01
C VAL A 375 -0.64 3.21 -18.29
N LYS A 376 0.66 2.92 -18.46
CA LYS A 376 1.21 2.09 -19.54
C LYS A 376 1.28 0.64 -19.11
N SER A 377 1.00 -0.26 -20.03
CA SER A 377 1.11 -1.70 -19.81
C SER A 377 2.56 -2.15 -19.63
N LEU A 378 2.79 -2.97 -18.62
CA LEU A 378 4.11 -3.45 -18.22
C LEU A 378 4.14 -4.99 -18.17
N VAL A 379 5.34 -5.55 -18.38
CA VAL A 379 5.57 -6.99 -18.34
C VAL A 379 6.89 -7.30 -17.63
N ILE A 380 6.94 -8.44 -16.94
CA ILE A 380 8.18 -8.98 -16.39
C ILE A 380 8.11 -10.51 -16.26
N HIS A 381 9.26 -11.17 -16.30
CA HIS A 381 9.40 -12.59 -15.98
C HIS A 381 9.87 -12.75 -14.53
N PRO A 382 8.98 -13.08 -13.57
CA PRO A 382 9.32 -13.06 -12.15
C PRO A 382 10.52 -13.95 -11.79
N ALA A 383 10.56 -15.18 -12.27
CA ALA A 383 11.59 -16.16 -11.91
C ALA A 383 13.02 -15.71 -12.22
N THR A 384 13.23 -14.96 -13.32
CA THR A 384 14.58 -14.50 -13.72
C THR A 384 14.89 -13.06 -13.32
N THR A 385 13.97 -12.37 -12.63
CA THR A 385 14.11 -10.95 -12.27
C THR A 385 13.73 -10.66 -10.81
N THR A 386 12.48 -10.36 -10.55
CA THR A 386 12.02 -9.92 -9.22
C THR A 386 12.12 -10.99 -8.13
N HIS A 387 12.20 -12.28 -8.50
CA HIS A 387 12.31 -13.43 -7.60
C HIS A 387 13.54 -14.30 -7.93
N SER A 388 14.53 -13.74 -8.62
CA SER A 388 15.73 -14.48 -9.07
C SER A 388 16.64 -14.96 -7.90
N GLN A 389 16.44 -14.46 -6.70
CA GLN A 389 17.13 -14.93 -5.49
C GLN A 389 16.53 -16.20 -4.91
N LEU A 390 15.31 -16.60 -5.33
CA LEU A 390 14.65 -17.81 -4.87
C LEU A 390 15.13 -19.02 -5.64
N ASN A 391 15.24 -20.18 -4.96
CA ASN A 391 15.48 -21.45 -5.63
C ASN A 391 14.19 -22.02 -6.27
N GLU A 392 14.30 -23.12 -7.02
CA GLU A 392 13.18 -23.71 -7.75
C GLU A 392 12.01 -24.11 -6.85
N GLN A 393 12.31 -24.67 -5.67
CA GLN A 393 11.29 -25.07 -4.71
C GLN A 393 10.58 -23.86 -4.11
N GLU A 394 11.29 -22.81 -3.75
CA GLU A 394 10.74 -21.56 -3.24
C GLU A 394 9.87 -20.84 -4.27
N LEU A 395 10.27 -20.86 -5.55
CA LEU A 395 9.47 -20.35 -6.66
C LEU A 395 8.17 -21.13 -6.81
N GLU A 396 8.21 -22.45 -6.76
CA GLU A 396 7.03 -23.32 -6.85
C GLU A 396 6.07 -23.10 -5.67
N GLU A 397 6.59 -22.95 -4.46
CA GLU A 397 5.81 -22.64 -3.26
C GLU A 397 5.09 -21.28 -3.36
N GLN A 398 5.63 -20.34 -4.15
CA GLN A 398 4.99 -19.06 -4.47
C GLN A 398 4.13 -19.11 -5.76
N GLY A 399 3.96 -20.29 -6.36
CA GLY A 399 3.19 -20.48 -7.60
C GLY A 399 3.84 -19.88 -8.84
N ILE A 400 5.17 -19.67 -8.81
CA ILE A 400 5.95 -19.11 -9.92
C ILE A 400 6.61 -20.27 -10.66
N LYS A 401 6.12 -20.58 -11.85
CA LYS A 401 6.66 -21.63 -12.72
C LYS A 401 7.60 -21.04 -13.77
N PRO A 402 8.39 -21.87 -14.46
CA PRO A 402 9.32 -21.40 -15.50
C PRO A 402 8.68 -20.60 -16.63
N GLY A 403 7.41 -20.86 -16.96
CA GLY A 403 6.65 -20.13 -17.99
C GLY A 403 5.83 -18.96 -17.45
N THR A 404 5.95 -18.61 -16.16
CA THR A 404 5.13 -17.56 -15.55
C THR A 404 5.56 -16.16 -15.99
N VAL A 405 4.62 -15.41 -16.52
CA VAL A 405 4.77 -14.00 -16.90
C VAL A 405 3.82 -13.16 -16.05
N ARG A 406 4.31 -12.07 -15.48
CA ARG A 406 3.47 -11.06 -14.80
C ARG A 406 3.18 -9.91 -15.74
N LEU A 407 1.90 -9.58 -15.86
CA LEU A 407 1.41 -8.39 -16.55
C LEU A 407 0.92 -7.35 -15.53
N SER A 408 1.11 -6.08 -15.88
CA SER A 408 0.42 -4.94 -15.27
C SER A 408 -0.27 -4.21 -16.40
N ILE A 409 -1.58 -4.38 -16.50
CA ILE A 409 -2.37 -3.86 -17.62
C ILE A 409 -2.64 -2.38 -17.42
N GLY A 410 -2.32 -1.60 -18.43
CA GLY A 410 -2.49 -0.14 -18.45
C GLY A 410 -3.87 0.31 -18.95
N THR A 411 -3.92 1.57 -19.35
CA THR A 411 -5.16 2.26 -19.76
C THR A 411 -5.25 2.48 -21.27
N GLU A 412 -4.37 1.88 -22.06
CA GLU A 412 -4.34 1.94 -23.51
C GLU A 412 -5.64 1.43 -24.14
N HIS A 413 -5.84 1.64 -25.42
CA HIS A 413 -6.96 1.04 -26.13
C HIS A 413 -6.85 -0.47 -26.16
N ILE A 414 -7.90 -1.17 -25.73
CA ILE A 414 -7.86 -2.62 -25.53
C ILE A 414 -7.51 -3.41 -26.79
N ALA A 415 -7.95 -2.99 -27.97
CA ALA A 415 -7.63 -3.71 -29.20
C ALA A 415 -6.13 -3.73 -29.47
N ASP A 416 -5.41 -2.62 -29.23
CA ASP A 416 -3.98 -2.53 -29.41
C ASP A 416 -3.23 -3.48 -28.43
N LEU A 417 -3.71 -3.57 -27.19
CA LEU A 417 -3.15 -4.52 -26.20
C LEU A 417 -3.35 -5.98 -26.61
N LEU A 418 -4.55 -6.33 -27.09
CA LEU A 418 -4.85 -7.69 -27.53
C LEU A 418 -4.06 -8.08 -28.78
N ASP A 419 -3.91 -7.15 -29.73
CA ASP A 419 -3.13 -7.36 -30.95
C ASP A 419 -1.64 -7.56 -30.63
N ASP A 420 -1.10 -6.78 -29.65
CA ASP A 420 0.30 -6.91 -29.21
C ASP A 420 0.54 -8.25 -28.51
N LEU A 421 -0.37 -8.67 -27.62
CA LEU A 421 -0.29 -9.97 -26.96
C LEU A 421 -0.40 -11.13 -27.98
N ALA A 422 -1.33 -11.03 -28.95
CA ALA A 422 -1.53 -12.05 -29.97
C ALA A 422 -0.26 -12.24 -30.83
N GLN A 423 0.28 -11.13 -31.40
CA GLN A 423 1.45 -11.22 -32.26
C GLN A 423 2.70 -11.74 -31.52
N ALA A 424 2.85 -11.45 -30.21
CA ALA A 424 3.95 -11.96 -29.40
C ALA A 424 3.76 -13.46 -29.07
N LEU A 425 2.53 -13.90 -28.76
CA LEU A 425 2.19 -15.32 -28.55
C LEU A 425 2.38 -16.17 -29.81
N ASP A 426 2.20 -15.60 -31.01
CA ASP A 426 2.43 -16.29 -32.29
C ASP A 426 3.92 -16.60 -32.54
N LYS A 427 4.85 -16.01 -31.79
CA LYS A 427 6.30 -16.23 -31.90
C LYS A 427 6.82 -17.41 -31.07
N ILE A 428 6.00 -17.96 -30.18
CA ILE A 428 6.38 -19.07 -29.27
C ILE A 428 5.71 -20.39 -29.67
#